data_5932866c3e657721307b855f93b10754
#
_entry.id   5932866c3e657721307b855f93b10754
#
_cell.length_a   1.000
_cell.length_b   1.000
_cell.length_c   1.000
_cell.angle_alpha   90.00
_cell.angle_beta   90.00
_cell.angle_gamma   90.00
#
_symmetry.space_group_name_H-M   'P 1'
#
loop_
_entity.id
_entity.type
_entity.pdbx_description
1 polymer ?
#
loop_
_entity_poly.entity_id
_entity_poly.type
_entity_poly.pdbx_seq_one_letter_code
_entity_poly.pdbx_strand_id
1 'polypeptide(L)'
;DAIKSVWKLIRSPGGFARDYVLGKRSAQMHPLGLLLLMIGALVVLLGETQYLVPTLASEEAQRMFALVREYSKWSFSLGIIAIYASAMLVFRKRLGYNATEILALAVYIHAVCIALQIVNQLPLLVWRAPEVLQWHRKWSPWTMGVAQTLIVVFAFRQFFRVTRWREVWKLVLAGGLFIAAKWGVQQLYARAVVEIVHWQMGL
;
A
#
# COMPACT_ATOMS: atom_id res chain seq x y z
N ASP A 1 5.74 -19.18 -16.48
CA ASP A 1 4.71 -19.27 -15.42
C ASP A 1 4.61 -18.03 -14.50
N ALA A 2 5.72 -17.29 -14.27
CA ALA A 2 5.70 -16.07 -13.45
C ALA A 2 4.75 -14.98 -14.01
N ILE A 3 4.78 -14.74 -15.32
CA ILE A 3 3.92 -13.74 -15.98
C ILE A 3 2.44 -14.06 -15.79
N LYS A 4 2.06 -15.34 -15.91
CA LYS A 4 0.68 -15.78 -15.68
C LYS A 4 0.25 -15.55 -14.22
N SER A 5 1.15 -15.76 -13.28
CA SER A 5 0.90 -15.53 -11.85
C SER A 5 0.70 -14.03 -11.54
N VAL A 6 1.54 -13.16 -12.10
CA VAL A 6 1.40 -11.71 -11.97
C VAL A 6 0.09 -11.22 -12.59
N TRP A 7 -0.24 -11.69 -13.80
CA TRP A 7 -1.51 -11.34 -14.45
C TRP A 7 -2.73 -11.77 -13.65
N LYS A 8 -2.71 -13.00 -13.09
CA LYS A 8 -3.77 -13.51 -12.22
C LYS A 8 -3.91 -12.68 -10.95
N LEU A 9 -2.78 -12.27 -10.35
CA LEU A 9 -2.76 -11.42 -9.16
C LEU A 9 -3.42 -10.06 -9.42
N ILE A 10 -3.06 -9.40 -10.52
CA ILE A 10 -3.64 -8.09 -10.89
C ILE A 10 -5.14 -8.22 -11.15
N ARG A 11 -5.56 -9.26 -11.88
CA ARG A 11 -6.95 -9.44 -12.28
C ARG A 11 -7.85 -9.95 -11.15
N SER A 12 -7.28 -10.69 -10.20
CA SER A 12 -8.02 -11.31 -9.10
C SER A 12 -7.17 -11.40 -7.82
N PRO A 13 -6.85 -10.26 -7.18
CA PRO A 13 -5.96 -10.25 -6.01
C PRO A 13 -6.52 -11.06 -4.83
N GLY A 14 -7.80 -10.96 -4.56
CA GLY A 14 -8.44 -11.73 -3.49
C GLY A 14 -8.54 -13.22 -3.81
N GLY A 15 -8.82 -13.58 -5.07
CA GLY A 15 -8.83 -14.96 -5.53
C GLY A 15 -7.44 -15.60 -5.48
N PHE A 16 -6.41 -14.85 -5.88
CA PHE A 16 -5.01 -15.29 -5.80
C PHE A 16 -4.58 -15.56 -4.34
N ALA A 17 -4.84 -14.61 -3.43
CA ALA A 17 -4.54 -14.78 -2.02
C ALA A 17 -5.30 -15.97 -1.42
N ARG A 18 -6.55 -16.19 -1.82
CA ARG A 18 -7.35 -17.30 -1.38
C ARG A 18 -6.80 -18.65 -1.85
N ASP A 19 -6.40 -18.76 -3.12
CA ASP A 19 -5.78 -19.98 -3.64
C ASP A 19 -4.49 -20.32 -2.87
N TYR A 20 -3.69 -19.31 -2.49
CA TYR A 20 -2.50 -19.48 -1.67
C TYR A 20 -2.83 -20.06 -0.28
N VAL A 21 -3.81 -19.45 0.40
CA VAL A 21 -4.27 -19.87 1.75
C VAL A 21 -4.84 -21.30 1.71
N LEU A 22 -5.55 -21.66 0.64
CA LEU A 22 -6.11 -23.01 0.43
C LEU A 22 -5.09 -24.06 -0.01
N GLY A 23 -3.79 -23.75 0.01
CA GLY A 23 -2.71 -24.71 -0.17
C GLY A 23 -2.09 -24.77 -1.58
N LYS A 24 -2.52 -23.95 -2.53
CA LYS A 24 -1.91 -23.90 -3.88
C LYS A 24 -0.61 -23.07 -3.90
N ARG A 25 0.26 -23.29 -2.90
CA ARG A 25 1.46 -22.48 -2.65
C ARG A 25 2.57 -22.69 -3.68
N SER A 26 2.69 -23.90 -4.24
CA SER A 26 3.76 -24.26 -5.18
C SER A 26 3.71 -23.50 -6.50
N ALA A 27 2.53 -23.02 -6.90
CA ALA A 27 2.33 -22.27 -8.14
C ALA A 27 2.32 -20.75 -7.96
N GLN A 28 2.59 -20.25 -6.73
CA GLN A 28 2.43 -18.83 -6.42
C GLN A 28 3.67 -18.27 -5.71
N MET A 29 3.99 -17.01 -6.00
CA MET A 29 5.06 -16.31 -5.27
C MET A 29 4.67 -16.13 -3.80
N HIS A 30 5.67 -16.31 -2.93
CA HIS A 30 5.47 -16.05 -1.49
C HIS A 30 5.06 -14.58 -1.26
N PRO A 31 4.04 -14.29 -0.41
CA PRO A 31 3.50 -12.95 -0.26
C PRO A 31 4.54 -11.92 0.16
N LEU A 32 5.42 -12.25 1.12
CA LEU A 32 6.49 -11.37 1.56
C LEU A 32 7.54 -11.13 0.48
N GLY A 33 7.92 -12.17 -0.29
CA GLY A 33 8.87 -12.01 -1.39
C GLY A 33 8.35 -11.07 -2.47
N LEU A 34 7.07 -11.20 -2.84
CA LEU A 34 6.41 -10.29 -3.78
C LEU A 34 6.37 -8.87 -3.24
N LEU A 35 6.00 -8.68 -1.96
CA LEU A 35 5.94 -7.37 -1.34
C LEU A 35 7.30 -6.68 -1.34
N LEU A 36 8.37 -7.38 -0.92
CA LEU A 36 9.72 -6.85 -0.89
C LEU A 36 10.20 -6.46 -2.29
N LEU A 37 9.89 -7.26 -3.30
CA LEU A 37 10.19 -6.94 -4.70
C LEU A 37 9.49 -5.64 -5.13
N MET A 38 8.21 -5.49 -4.82
CA MET A 38 7.44 -4.28 -5.18
C MET A 38 7.93 -3.05 -4.41
N ILE A 39 8.24 -3.16 -3.12
CA ILE A 39 8.82 -2.05 -2.34
C ILE A 39 10.18 -1.66 -2.91
N GLY A 40 11.06 -2.62 -3.20
CA GLY A 40 12.36 -2.36 -3.80
C GLY A 40 12.24 -1.61 -5.14
N ALA A 41 11.37 -2.08 -6.03
CA ALA A 41 11.12 -1.41 -7.31
C ALA A 41 10.58 0.02 -7.13
N LEU A 42 9.65 0.24 -6.19
CA LEU A 42 9.13 1.58 -5.89
C LEU A 42 10.22 2.50 -5.35
N VAL A 43 11.06 2.03 -4.42
CA VAL A 43 12.15 2.82 -3.83
C VAL A 43 13.16 3.25 -4.90
N VAL A 44 13.54 2.35 -5.80
CA VAL A 44 14.42 2.68 -6.93
C VAL A 44 13.77 3.74 -7.82
N LEU A 45 12.50 3.56 -8.19
CA LEU A 45 11.77 4.50 -9.05
C LEU A 45 11.64 5.89 -8.41
N LEU A 46 11.35 5.97 -7.11
CA LEU A 46 11.29 7.23 -6.37
C LEU A 46 12.67 7.92 -6.27
N GLY A 47 13.74 7.13 -6.21
CA GLY A 47 15.11 7.64 -6.28
C GLY A 47 15.41 8.28 -7.64
N GLU A 48 15.11 7.58 -8.73
CA GLU A 48 15.35 8.06 -10.11
C GLU A 48 14.52 9.30 -10.48
N THR A 49 13.28 9.38 -9.99
CA THR A 49 12.40 10.52 -10.27
C THR A 49 12.65 11.72 -9.38
N GLN A 50 13.50 11.59 -8.34
CA GLN A 50 13.72 12.61 -7.30
C GLN A 50 12.38 13.15 -6.71
N TYR A 51 11.36 12.31 -6.74
CA TYR A 51 9.99 12.69 -6.38
C TYR A 51 9.86 13.20 -4.95
N LEU A 52 10.72 12.70 -4.05
CA LEU A 52 10.72 13.05 -2.63
C LEU A 52 11.71 14.18 -2.28
N VAL A 53 12.36 14.82 -3.26
CA VAL A 53 13.31 15.88 -2.98
C VAL A 53 12.64 17.24 -3.16
N PRO A 54 12.31 17.98 -2.09
CA PRO A 54 11.87 19.36 -2.20
C PRO A 54 13.09 20.28 -2.40
N THR A 55 12.88 21.39 -3.08
CA THR A 55 13.79 22.52 -3.09
C THR A 55 13.68 23.25 -1.74
N LEU A 56 14.61 22.99 -0.84
CA LEU A 56 14.64 23.59 0.52
C LEU A 56 15.67 24.71 0.57
N ALA A 57 15.30 25.82 1.19
CA ALA A 57 16.09 27.05 1.19
C ALA A 57 17.22 27.08 2.23
N SER A 58 17.20 26.20 3.26
CA SER A 58 18.21 26.17 4.33
C SER A 58 18.88 24.82 4.47
N GLU A 59 20.16 24.80 4.90
CA GLU A 59 20.90 23.56 5.17
C GLU A 59 20.26 22.74 6.29
N GLU A 60 19.72 23.41 7.30
CA GLU A 60 19.05 22.77 8.43
C GLU A 60 17.80 22.03 7.99
N ALA A 61 16.97 22.66 7.14
CA ALA A 61 15.82 22.03 6.54
C ALA A 61 16.20 20.84 5.63
N GLN A 62 17.35 20.93 4.94
CA GLN A 62 17.85 19.82 4.13
C GLN A 62 18.26 18.62 4.99
N ARG A 63 18.95 18.86 6.12
CA ARG A 63 19.32 17.80 7.08
C ARG A 63 18.10 17.13 7.68
N MET A 64 17.15 17.94 8.16
CA MET A 64 15.89 17.43 8.72
C MET A 64 15.13 16.58 7.69
N PHE A 65 15.05 17.05 6.46
CA PHE A 65 14.38 16.33 5.39
C PHE A 65 15.11 15.03 5.01
N ALA A 66 16.43 15.00 5.04
CA ALA A 66 17.21 13.79 4.78
C ALA A 66 16.89 12.70 5.81
N LEU A 67 16.80 13.05 7.10
CA LEU A 67 16.40 12.15 8.17
C LEU A 67 14.95 11.65 7.98
N VAL A 68 13.99 12.55 7.75
CA VAL A 68 12.61 12.19 7.48
C VAL A 68 12.50 11.22 6.29
N ARG A 69 13.29 11.45 5.23
CA ARG A 69 13.33 10.57 4.05
C ARG A 69 13.87 9.18 4.37
N GLU A 70 14.83 9.07 5.26
CA GLU A 70 15.35 7.77 5.71
C GLU A 70 14.27 6.93 6.39
N TYR A 71 13.52 7.54 7.30
CA TYR A 71 12.39 6.87 7.95
C TYR A 71 11.21 6.62 7.00
N SER A 72 10.99 7.47 5.99
CA SER A 72 9.85 7.33 5.09
C SER A 72 9.77 6.00 4.34
N LYS A 73 10.90 5.30 4.20
CA LYS A 73 10.97 3.95 3.59
C LYS A 73 10.07 2.94 4.30
N TRP A 74 9.94 3.03 5.62
CA TRP A 74 9.11 2.14 6.43
C TRP A 74 7.61 2.42 6.26
N SER A 75 7.26 3.65 5.85
CA SER A 75 5.86 4.03 5.63
C SER A 75 5.20 3.21 4.52
N PHE A 76 5.99 2.67 3.58
CA PHE A 76 5.47 1.84 2.49
C PHE A 76 4.84 0.52 2.96
N SER A 77 5.14 0.06 4.18
CA SER A 77 4.56 -1.16 4.75
C SER A 77 3.28 -0.92 5.55
N LEU A 78 3.00 0.32 5.93
CA LEU A 78 1.90 0.66 6.85
C LEU A 78 0.51 0.33 6.31
N GLY A 79 0.37 0.29 4.99
CA GLY A 79 -0.87 -0.10 4.34
C GLY A 79 -1.34 -1.52 4.68
N ILE A 80 -0.41 -2.43 5.03
CA ILE A 80 -0.73 -3.78 5.46
C ILE A 80 -1.58 -3.75 6.74
N ILE A 81 -1.20 -2.89 7.70
CA ILE A 81 -1.90 -2.74 8.98
C ILE A 81 -3.35 -2.31 8.73
N ALA A 82 -3.56 -1.33 7.84
CA ALA A 82 -4.89 -0.83 7.53
C ALA A 82 -5.78 -1.88 6.84
N ILE A 83 -5.21 -2.64 5.88
CA ILE A 83 -5.92 -3.72 5.18
C ILE A 83 -6.25 -4.84 6.17
N TYR A 84 -5.28 -5.26 6.97
CA TYR A 84 -5.44 -6.32 7.97
C TYR A 84 -6.51 -5.95 9.01
N ALA A 85 -6.41 -4.75 9.59
CA ALA A 85 -7.36 -4.29 10.59
C ALA A 85 -8.80 -4.22 10.03
N SER A 86 -8.99 -3.66 8.83
CA SER A 86 -10.31 -3.58 8.21
C SER A 86 -10.88 -4.97 7.91
N ALA A 87 -10.06 -5.92 7.44
CA ALA A 87 -10.47 -7.29 7.20
C ALA A 87 -10.87 -8.01 8.51
N MET A 88 -10.04 -7.86 9.55
CA MET A 88 -10.28 -8.48 10.86
C MET A 88 -11.56 -7.94 11.52
N LEU A 89 -11.78 -6.63 11.48
CA LEU A 89 -12.96 -6.01 12.10
C LEU A 89 -14.27 -6.45 11.42
N VAL A 90 -14.28 -6.55 10.09
CA VAL A 90 -15.52 -6.80 9.34
C VAL A 90 -15.74 -8.30 9.07
N PHE A 91 -14.66 -9.07 8.82
CA PHE A 91 -14.77 -10.43 8.27
C PHE A 91 -14.19 -11.54 9.16
N ARG A 92 -13.72 -11.24 10.40
CA ARG A 92 -13.04 -12.20 11.29
C ARG A 92 -13.77 -13.55 11.45
N LYS A 93 -15.09 -13.52 11.53
CA LYS A 93 -15.90 -14.75 11.72
C LYS A 93 -16.35 -15.39 10.41
N ARG A 94 -15.94 -14.83 9.27
CA ARG A 94 -16.40 -15.31 7.96
C ARG A 94 -15.47 -16.39 7.44
N LEU A 95 -16.07 -17.51 7.01
CA LEU A 95 -15.38 -18.63 6.35
C LEU A 95 -14.28 -19.32 7.18
N GLY A 96 -14.20 -19.05 8.49
CA GLY A 96 -13.26 -19.73 9.39
C GLY A 96 -11.78 -19.36 9.19
N TYR A 97 -11.46 -18.30 8.46
CA TYR A 97 -10.09 -17.87 8.28
C TYR A 97 -9.43 -17.43 9.58
N ASN A 98 -8.18 -17.86 9.76
CA ASN A 98 -7.35 -17.45 10.89
C ASN A 98 -6.62 -16.12 10.63
N ALA A 99 -6.00 -15.57 11.68
CA ALA A 99 -5.30 -14.29 11.61
C ALA A 99 -4.14 -14.28 10.59
N THR A 100 -3.40 -15.38 10.48
CA THR A 100 -2.27 -15.52 9.55
C THR A 100 -2.73 -15.54 8.09
N GLU A 101 -3.85 -16.17 7.81
CA GLU A 101 -4.46 -16.24 6.47
C GLU A 101 -4.96 -14.86 6.02
N ILE A 102 -5.55 -14.08 6.96
CA ILE A 102 -5.96 -12.71 6.71
C ILE A 102 -4.73 -11.80 6.54
N LEU A 103 -3.64 -12.06 7.27
CA LEU A 103 -2.38 -11.33 7.07
C LEU A 103 -1.79 -11.62 5.67
N ALA A 104 -1.79 -12.87 5.23
CA ALA A 104 -1.35 -13.20 3.87
C ALA A 104 -2.17 -12.47 2.80
N LEU A 105 -3.51 -12.40 2.97
CA LEU A 105 -4.37 -11.58 2.13
C LEU A 105 -3.93 -10.11 2.12
N ALA A 106 -3.72 -9.52 3.31
CA ALA A 106 -3.34 -8.11 3.43
C ALA A 106 -2.01 -7.81 2.73
N VAL A 107 -1.03 -8.70 2.84
CA VAL A 107 0.27 -8.57 2.16
C VAL A 107 0.12 -8.62 0.63
N TYR A 108 -0.66 -9.56 0.09
CA TYR A 108 -0.91 -9.62 -1.36
C TYR A 108 -1.63 -8.38 -1.89
N ILE A 109 -2.69 -7.94 -1.21
CA ILE A 109 -3.42 -6.73 -1.61
C ILE A 109 -2.49 -5.52 -1.59
N HIS A 110 -1.66 -5.42 -0.54
CA HIS A 110 -0.74 -4.31 -0.40
C HIS A 110 0.33 -4.30 -1.50
N ALA A 111 0.86 -5.47 -1.87
CA ALA A 111 1.79 -5.59 -2.99
C ALA A 111 1.14 -5.10 -4.32
N VAL A 112 -0.14 -5.39 -4.56
CA VAL A 112 -0.88 -4.85 -5.72
C VAL A 112 -1.06 -3.33 -5.61
N CYS A 113 -1.32 -2.80 -4.43
CA CYS A 113 -1.41 -1.35 -4.21
C CYS A 113 -0.06 -0.64 -4.51
N ILE A 114 1.08 -1.27 -4.13
CA ILE A 114 2.41 -0.74 -4.46
C ILE A 114 2.68 -0.85 -5.97
N ALA A 115 2.31 -1.97 -6.62
CA ALA A 115 2.42 -2.09 -8.07
C ALA A 115 1.64 -0.98 -8.80
N LEU A 116 0.45 -0.64 -8.32
CA LEU A 116 -0.31 0.50 -8.85
C LEU A 116 0.42 1.83 -8.65
N GLN A 117 1.08 2.03 -7.50
CA GLN A 117 1.91 3.23 -7.26
C GLN A 117 3.10 3.29 -8.22
N ILE A 118 3.76 2.16 -8.50
CA ILE A 118 4.84 2.08 -9.50
C ILE A 118 4.30 2.55 -10.85
N VAL A 119 3.17 1.99 -11.31
CA VAL A 119 2.55 2.40 -12.58
C VAL A 119 2.23 3.89 -12.60
N ASN A 120 1.71 4.45 -11.50
CA ASN A 120 1.41 5.87 -11.37
C ASN A 120 2.66 6.77 -11.44
N GLN A 121 3.82 6.26 -11.03
CA GLN A 121 5.09 7.01 -11.05
C GLN A 121 5.84 6.88 -12.38
N LEU A 122 5.61 5.82 -13.17
CA LEU A 122 6.33 5.59 -14.44
C LEU A 122 6.33 6.78 -15.40
N PRO A 123 5.21 7.52 -15.60
CA PRO A 123 5.20 8.68 -16.48
C PRO A 123 6.21 9.77 -16.09
N LEU A 124 6.55 9.88 -14.80
CA LEU A 124 7.51 10.88 -14.30
C LEU A 124 8.97 10.59 -14.69
N LEU A 125 9.27 9.39 -15.17
CA LEU A 125 10.59 9.10 -15.76
C LEU A 125 10.80 9.85 -17.07
N VAL A 126 9.74 10.10 -17.82
CA VAL A 126 9.75 10.78 -19.11
C VAL A 126 9.45 12.27 -18.94
N TRP A 127 8.41 12.60 -18.18
CA TRP A 127 7.95 13.98 -17.97
C TRP A 127 8.45 14.52 -16.63
N ARG A 128 9.64 15.12 -16.65
CA ARG A 128 10.32 15.64 -15.44
C ARG A 128 10.11 17.14 -15.22
N ALA A 129 9.23 17.79 -16.00
CA ALA A 129 8.93 19.22 -15.84
C ALA A 129 8.42 19.53 -14.43
N PRO A 130 8.89 20.61 -13.78
CA PRO A 130 8.49 20.96 -12.41
C PRO A 130 6.97 21.08 -12.22
N GLU A 131 6.26 21.57 -13.23
CA GLU A 131 4.80 21.74 -13.21
C GLU A 131 4.10 20.40 -13.18
N VAL A 132 4.61 19.41 -13.93
CA VAL A 132 4.08 18.03 -13.96
C VAL A 132 4.27 17.36 -12.61
N LEU A 133 5.46 17.53 -12.00
CA LEU A 133 5.75 17.00 -10.67
C LEU A 133 4.85 17.62 -9.61
N GLN A 134 4.63 18.94 -9.64
CA GLN A 134 3.74 19.63 -8.69
C GLN A 134 2.29 19.16 -8.87
N TRP A 135 1.81 19.08 -10.10
CA TRP A 135 0.47 18.58 -10.41
C TRP A 135 0.29 17.15 -9.91
N HIS A 136 1.25 16.27 -10.20
CA HIS A 136 1.23 14.88 -9.76
C HIS A 136 1.24 14.76 -8.23
N ARG A 137 2.10 15.52 -7.51
CA ARG A 137 2.13 15.54 -6.05
C ARG A 137 0.82 16.00 -5.43
N LYS A 138 0.11 16.92 -6.06
CA LYS A 138 -1.18 17.45 -5.59
C LYS A 138 -2.30 16.43 -5.76
N TRP A 139 -2.39 15.75 -6.90
CA TRP A 139 -3.54 14.92 -7.25
C TRP A 139 -3.35 13.43 -7.00
N SER A 140 -2.12 12.94 -7.10
CA SER A 140 -1.81 11.51 -6.91
C SER A 140 -2.29 10.94 -5.57
N PRO A 141 -2.18 11.62 -4.41
CA PRO A 141 -2.66 11.07 -3.14
C PRO A 141 -4.15 10.76 -3.16
N TRP A 142 -4.96 11.61 -3.80
CA TRP A 142 -6.40 11.43 -3.90
C TRP A 142 -6.78 10.31 -4.87
N THR A 143 -6.24 10.35 -6.07
CA THR A 143 -6.54 9.34 -7.10
C THR A 143 -6.07 7.96 -6.65
N MET A 144 -4.86 7.86 -6.07
CA MET A 144 -4.34 6.61 -5.52
C MET A 144 -5.12 6.15 -4.29
N GLY A 145 -5.57 7.06 -3.44
CA GLY A 145 -6.43 6.72 -2.30
C GLY A 145 -7.71 6.01 -2.74
N VAL A 146 -8.40 6.57 -3.73
CA VAL A 146 -9.61 5.97 -4.32
C VAL A 146 -9.28 4.63 -4.98
N ALA A 147 -8.28 4.59 -5.85
CA ALA A 147 -7.92 3.38 -6.59
C ALA A 147 -7.50 2.23 -5.66
N GLN A 148 -6.70 2.49 -4.64
CA GLN A 148 -6.31 1.50 -3.64
C GLN A 148 -7.52 1.00 -2.84
N THR A 149 -8.44 1.87 -2.47
CA THR A 149 -9.68 1.47 -1.77
C THR A 149 -10.52 0.53 -2.63
N LEU A 150 -10.65 0.83 -3.92
CA LEU A 150 -11.36 -0.05 -4.87
C LEU A 150 -10.69 -1.42 -4.98
N ILE A 151 -9.34 -1.47 -5.05
CA ILE A 151 -8.59 -2.74 -5.05
C ILE A 151 -8.86 -3.54 -3.77
N VAL A 152 -8.81 -2.90 -2.60
CA VAL A 152 -9.06 -3.54 -1.29
C VAL A 152 -10.48 -4.12 -1.24
N VAL A 153 -11.48 -3.32 -1.59
CA VAL A 153 -12.90 -3.74 -1.60
C VAL A 153 -13.12 -4.90 -2.57
N PHE A 154 -12.56 -4.81 -3.77
CA PHE A 154 -12.66 -5.86 -4.79
C PHE A 154 -11.98 -7.15 -4.33
N ALA A 155 -10.79 -7.06 -3.75
CA ALA A 155 -10.08 -8.21 -3.20
C ALA A 155 -10.84 -8.87 -2.03
N PHE A 156 -11.42 -8.07 -1.13
CA PHE A 156 -12.25 -8.60 -0.04
C PHE A 156 -13.50 -9.32 -0.57
N ARG A 157 -14.16 -8.75 -1.59
CA ARG A 157 -15.30 -9.41 -2.25
C ARG A 157 -14.92 -10.80 -2.76
N GLN A 158 -13.77 -10.93 -3.41
CA GLN A 158 -13.27 -12.18 -3.98
C GLN A 158 -12.85 -13.18 -2.89
N PHE A 159 -12.03 -12.75 -1.92
CA PHE A 159 -11.47 -13.60 -0.87
C PHE A 159 -12.57 -14.13 0.05
N PHE A 160 -13.41 -13.23 0.57
CA PHE A 160 -14.50 -13.59 1.49
C PHE A 160 -15.78 -14.06 0.79
N ARG A 161 -15.78 -14.19 -0.55
CA ARG A 161 -16.94 -14.61 -1.34
C ARG A 161 -18.22 -13.85 -0.99
N VAL A 162 -18.14 -12.53 -0.99
CA VAL A 162 -19.32 -11.69 -0.77
C VAL A 162 -20.10 -11.61 -2.09
N THR A 163 -21.09 -12.50 -2.24
CA THR A 163 -21.93 -12.61 -3.45
C THR A 163 -23.33 -12.05 -3.24
N ARG A 164 -23.83 -12.10 -2.00
CA ARG A 164 -25.19 -11.65 -1.68
C ARG A 164 -25.25 -10.13 -1.60
N TRP A 165 -26.23 -9.52 -2.26
CA TRP A 165 -26.46 -8.07 -2.22
C TRP A 165 -26.63 -7.54 -0.79
N ARG A 166 -27.31 -8.31 0.07
CA ARG A 166 -27.50 -7.96 1.50
C ARG A 166 -26.19 -7.84 2.29
N GLU A 167 -25.06 -8.29 1.78
CA GLU A 167 -23.75 -8.22 2.46
C GLU A 167 -22.83 -7.18 1.86
N VAL A 168 -23.26 -6.47 0.81
CA VAL A 168 -22.44 -5.44 0.13
C VAL A 168 -22.07 -4.30 1.09
N TRP A 169 -22.95 -3.96 2.03
CA TRP A 169 -22.64 -2.97 3.06
C TRP A 169 -21.37 -3.29 3.87
N LYS A 170 -21.03 -4.57 4.07
CA LYS A 170 -19.78 -4.99 4.72
C LYS A 170 -18.55 -4.59 3.91
N LEU A 171 -18.65 -4.62 2.58
CA LEU A 171 -17.57 -4.15 1.70
C LEU A 171 -17.41 -2.63 1.78
N VAL A 172 -18.51 -1.90 1.83
CA VAL A 172 -18.49 -0.43 2.00
C VAL A 172 -17.90 -0.07 3.36
N LEU A 173 -18.35 -0.75 4.43
CA LEU A 173 -17.81 -0.56 5.77
C LEU A 173 -16.30 -0.87 5.81
N ALA A 174 -15.86 -1.99 5.21
CA ALA A 174 -14.44 -2.36 5.17
C ALA A 174 -13.60 -1.35 4.38
N GLY A 175 -14.13 -0.81 3.28
CA GLY A 175 -13.50 0.28 2.52
C GLY A 175 -13.35 1.55 3.35
N GLY A 176 -14.40 1.98 4.05
CA GLY A 176 -14.37 3.12 4.96
C GLY A 176 -13.38 2.95 6.12
N LEU A 177 -13.38 1.76 6.74
CA LEU A 177 -12.43 1.41 7.80
C LEU A 177 -10.98 1.37 7.27
N PHE A 178 -10.76 0.88 6.04
CA PHE A 178 -9.43 0.92 5.42
C PHE A 178 -8.93 2.36 5.25
N ILE A 179 -9.78 3.27 4.76
CA ILE A 179 -9.40 4.69 4.59
C ILE A 179 -9.07 5.31 5.96
N ALA A 180 -9.93 5.12 6.96
CA ALA A 180 -9.75 5.66 8.30
C ALA A 180 -8.49 5.08 8.98
N ALA A 181 -8.29 3.76 8.93
CA ALA A 181 -7.12 3.10 9.49
C ALA A 181 -5.83 3.52 8.78
N LYS A 182 -5.84 3.60 7.45
CA LYS A 182 -4.69 4.06 6.66
C LYS A 182 -4.30 5.48 7.06
N TRP A 183 -5.28 6.39 7.09
CA TRP A 183 -5.03 7.78 7.50
C TRP A 183 -4.50 7.86 8.93
N GLY A 184 -5.14 7.16 9.89
CA GLY A 184 -4.72 7.15 11.30
C GLY A 184 -3.31 6.62 11.49
N VAL A 185 -2.97 5.48 10.87
CA VAL A 185 -1.62 4.88 10.95
C VAL A 185 -0.57 5.81 10.33
N GLN A 186 -0.87 6.46 9.20
CA GLN A 186 0.03 7.41 8.56
C GLN A 186 0.26 8.65 9.43
N GLN A 187 -0.78 9.19 10.09
CA GLN A 187 -0.65 10.34 10.99
C GLN A 187 0.19 9.99 12.24
N LEU A 188 -0.07 8.83 12.85
CA LEU A 188 0.72 8.36 13.99
C LEU A 188 2.19 8.17 13.61
N TYR A 189 2.45 7.55 12.46
CA TYR A 189 3.80 7.36 11.97
C TYR A 189 4.51 8.69 11.68
N ALA A 190 3.83 9.62 11.01
CA ALA A 190 4.41 10.93 10.71
C ALA A 190 4.78 11.70 11.98
N ARG A 191 3.91 11.69 13.01
CA ARG A 191 4.22 12.29 14.31
C ARG A 191 5.43 11.64 14.98
N ALA A 192 5.46 10.30 15.03
CA ALA A 192 6.59 9.58 15.62
C ALA A 192 7.91 9.88 14.91
N VAL A 193 7.91 9.96 13.56
CA VAL A 193 9.12 10.33 12.78
C VAL A 193 9.57 11.75 13.10
N VAL A 194 8.65 12.71 13.17
CA VAL A 194 8.98 14.10 13.51
C VAL A 194 9.59 14.20 14.91
N GLU A 195 9.03 13.53 15.91
CA GLU A 195 9.59 13.51 17.27
C GLU A 195 10.99 12.88 17.32
N ILE A 196 11.20 11.75 16.62
CA ILE A 196 12.51 11.10 16.54
C ILE A 196 13.53 12.04 15.90
N VAL A 197 13.18 12.72 14.81
CA VAL A 197 14.06 13.63 14.10
C VAL A 197 14.40 14.85 14.98
N HIS A 198 13.40 15.44 15.68
CA HIS A 198 13.64 16.53 16.64
C HIS A 198 14.61 16.09 17.75
N TRP A 199 14.40 14.92 18.32
CA TRP A 199 15.30 14.39 19.35
C TRP A 199 16.73 14.19 18.83
N GLN A 200 16.91 13.70 17.59
CA GLN A 200 18.22 13.52 16.97
C GLN A 200 18.93 14.84 16.63
N MET A 201 18.16 15.90 16.34
CA MET A 201 18.70 17.24 16.06
C MET A 201 18.93 18.09 17.32
N GLY A 202 18.52 17.59 18.50
CA GLY A 202 18.65 18.32 19.77
C GLY A 202 17.68 19.50 19.92
N LEU A 203 16.53 19.44 19.20
CA LEU A 203 15.49 20.47 19.18
C LEU A 203 14.37 20.15 20.17
#